data_584e38b0b30afdf28dee16acd18627c9
#
_entry.id   584e38b0b30afdf28dee16acd18627c9
#
_cell.length_a   1.000
_cell.length_b   1.000
_cell.length_c   1.000
_cell.angle_alpha   90.00
_cell.angle_beta   90.00
_cell.angle_gamma   90.00
#
_symmetry.space_group_name_H-M   'P 1'
#
loop_
_entity.id
_entity.type
_entity.pdbx_description
1 polymer ?
#
loop_
_entity_poly.entity_id
_entity_poly.type
_entity_poly.pdbx_seq_one_letter_code
_entity_poly.pdbx_strand_id
1 'polypeptide(L)'
;MERYAFRYRYDVTSTVYTFTDKPATVTHTHTASGKDSRTEAYTYSYDHADRLSKVEHTLGGAKVTLAAYAYDNLGRLQSKSLHGSDADRQAYAYNVRGWLTGISGTKFTQNLYYNTGNGPAKYNGSISSMTWKAGTASTVRGYKSTYDGLDRLLNATYGETAGISTNANRFSENVTGYDKNGNIKGLQRYGQTGASAYGLLDNLTFTLNGNQLSRVEDAVSTAAYGTNTAFVNGASAAGEYAYDVNGNLTKDLNKGITDIQYNLSLIHISEPTRP
;
A
#
# COMPACT_ATOMS: atom_id res chain seq x y z
N MET A 1 -38.71 38.07 -17.03
CA MET A 1 -39.12 36.64 -17.02
C MET A 1 -37.81 35.84 -17.22
N GLU A 2 -37.11 35.54 -16.11
CA GLU A 2 -35.84 34.76 -16.14
C GLU A 2 -36.20 33.29 -16.43
N ARG A 3 -35.66 32.78 -17.56
CA ARG A 3 -35.74 31.36 -17.88
C ARG A 3 -34.68 30.64 -17.05
N TYR A 4 -35.10 29.94 -16.01
CA TYR A 4 -34.25 28.92 -15.36
C TYR A 4 -33.98 27.80 -16.36
N ALA A 5 -32.80 27.81 -17.00
CA ALA A 5 -32.36 26.68 -17.80
C ALA A 5 -32.00 25.55 -16.83
N PHE A 6 -32.79 24.51 -16.80
CA PHE A 6 -32.43 23.27 -16.11
C PHE A 6 -31.16 22.71 -16.75
N ARG A 7 -30.04 22.74 -16.00
CA ARG A 7 -28.81 22.10 -16.38
C ARG A 7 -28.90 20.64 -15.96
N TYR A 8 -29.17 19.72 -16.89
CA TYR A 8 -29.01 18.31 -16.58
C TYR A 8 -27.58 17.87 -16.89
N ARG A 9 -27.13 16.99 -16.05
CA ARG A 9 -25.90 16.24 -16.20
C ARG A 9 -26.25 14.77 -15.97
N TYR A 10 -25.85 13.91 -16.88
CA TYR A 10 -25.99 12.48 -16.67
C TYR A 10 -24.81 11.74 -17.28
N ASP A 11 -24.50 10.60 -16.67
CA ASP A 11 -23.44 9.69 -17.08
C ASP A 11 -24.08 8.34 -17.41
N VAL A 12 -23.69 7.78 -18.55
CA VAL A 12 -24.15 6.47 -18.99
C VAL A 12 -22.94 5.55 -19.06
N THR A 13 -23.02 4.41 -18.40
CA THR A 13 -22.04 3.34 -18.51
C THR A 13 -22.66 2.16 -19.25
N SER A 14 -22.00 1.72 -20.32
CA SER A 14 -22.35 0.54 -21.08
C SER A 14 -21.22 -0.46 -21.07
N THR A 15 -21.54 -1.74 -20.84
CA THR A 15 -20.52 -2.81 -20.82
C THR A 15 -20.89 -3.88 -21.83
N VAL A 16 -19.93 -4.20 -22.71
CA VAL A 16 -19.97 -5.36 -23.61
C VAL A 16 -19.14 -6.47 -22.97
N TYR A 17 -19.65 -7.68 -22.95
CA TYR A 17 -19.00 -8.82 -22.34
C TYR A 17 -18.45 -9.80 -23.38
N THR A 18 -17.42 -10.55 -23.02
CA THR A 18 -16.93 -11.72 -23.77
C THR A 18 -17.91 -12.88 -23.64
N PHE A 19 -17.66 -13.95 -24.39
CA PHE A 19 -18.40 -15.22 -24.23
C PHE A 19 -18.29 -15.81 -22.80
N THR A 20 -17.23 -15.48 -22.08
CA THR A 20 -16.96 -15.96 -20.72
C THR A 20 -17.39 -14.96 -19.64
N ASP A 21 -18.34 -14.06 -19.94
CA ASP A 21 -18.89 -13.04 -19.04
C ASP A 21 -17.88 -12.05 -18.45
N LYS A 22 -16.73 -11.85 -19.12
CA LYS A 22 -15.79 -10.81 -18.74
C LYS A 22 -16.00 -9.54 -19.54
N PRO A 23 -15.80 -8.35 -18.96
CA PRO A 23 -15.89 -7.11 -19.71
C PRO A 23 -14.94 -7.11 -20.92
N ALA A 24 -15.48 -6.97 -22.14
CA ALA A 24 -14.67 -6.76 -23.35
C ALA A 24 -14.46 -5.26 -23.61
N THR A 25 -15.52 -4.47 -23.40
CA THR A 25 -15.45 -3.01 -23.52
C THR A 25 -16.37 -2.39 -22.48
N VAL A 26 -15.86 -1.37 -21.78
CA VAL A 26 -16.67 -0.51 -20.90
C VAL A 26 -16.60 0.89 -21.47
N THR A 27 -17.77 1.46 -21.77
CA THR A 27 -17.90 2.80 -22.34
C THR A 27 -18.60 3.71 -21.34
N HIS A 28 -18.01 4.85 -21.05
CA HIS A 28 -18.59 5.92 -20.25
C HIS A 28 -18.91 7.10 -21.14
N THR A 29 -20.17 7.54 -21.15
CA THR A 29 -20.60 8.71 -21.87
C THR A 29 -21.09 9.75 -20.89
N HIS A 30 -20.43 10.88 -20.85
CA HIS A 30 -20.76 12.05 -20.04
C HIS A 30 -21.47 13.09 -20.88
N THR A 31 -22.66 13.52 -20.45
CA THR A 31 -23.45 14.54 -21.12
C THR A 31 -23.85 15.64 -20.15
N ALA A 32 -23.61 16.90 -20.54
CA ALA A 32 -24.00 18.06 -19.76
C ALA A 32 -24.66 19.10 -20.67
N SER A 33 -25.70 19.78 -20.18
CA SER A 33 -26.44 20.80 -20.93
C SER A 33 -25.51 21.91 -21.45
N GLY A 34 -25.58 22.20 -22.74
CA GLY A 34 -24.75 23.23 -23.42
C GLY A 34 -23.27 22.84 -23.61
N LYS A 35 -22.94 21.56 -23.50
CA LYS A 35 -21.60 21.00 -23.77
C LYS A 35 -21.73 19.80 -24.69
N ASP A 36 -20.69 19.57 -25.50
CA ASP A 36 -20.58 18.35 -26.29
C ASP A 36 -20.48 17.12 -25.38
N SER A 37 -21.16 16.05 -25.77
CA SER A 37 -21.03 14.76 -25.08
C SER A 37 -19.61 14.22 -25.25
N ARG A 38 -19.05 13.71 -24.15
CA ARG A 38 -17.75 13.07 -24.13
C ARG A 38 -17.88 11.59 -23.85
N THR A 39 -17.25 10.79 -24.70
CA THR A 39 -17.22 9.34 -24.55
C THR A 39 -15.79 8.87 -24.38
N GLU A 40 -15.58 8.03 -23.38
CA GLU A 40 -14.35 7.26 -23.20
C GLU A 40 -14.67 5.77 -23.18
N ALA A 41 -13.74 4.95 -23.65
CA ALA A 41 -13.90 3.52 -23.68
C ALA A 41 -12.66 2.81 -23.17
N TYR A 42 -12.89 1.81 -22.32
CA TYR A 42 -11.87 0.87 -21.87
C TYR A 42 -12.06 -0.45 -22.60
N THR A 43 -11.04 -0.94 -23.28
CA THR A 43 -11.05 -2.23 -23.97
C THR A 43 -10.13 -3.20 -23.24
N TYR A 44 -10.64 -4.38 -22.97
CA TYR A 44 -9.94 -5.45 -22.26
C TYR A 44 -9.69 -6.62 -23.22
N SER A 45 -8.46 -7.10 -23.24
CA SER A 45 -8.09 -8.31 -23.99
C SER A 45 -7.68 -9.40 -23.01
N TYR A 46 -7.99 -10.63 -23.36
CA TYR A 46 -7.69 -11.81 -22.56
C TYR A 46 -6.84 -12.80 -23.35
N ASP A 47 -6.06 -13.60 -22.69
CA ASP A 47 -5.32 -14.70 -23.32
C ASP A 47 -6.20 -15.97 -23.45
N HIS A 48 -5.61 -17.05 -23.99
CA HIS A 48 -6.30 -18.32 -24.21
C HIS A 48 -6.76 -19.02 -22.92
N ALA A 49 -6.21 -18.64 -21.76
CA ALA A 49 -6.61 -19.12 -20.44
C ALA A 49 -7.55 -18.13 -19.74
N ASP A 50 -8.10 -17.17 -20.49
CA ASP A 50 -9.07 -16.18 -20.04
C ASP A 50 -8.52 -15.26 -18.95
N ARG A 51 -7.19 -14.99 -18.96
CA ARG A 51 -6.51 -14.04 -18.08
C ARG A 51 -6.34 -12.72 -18.78
N LEU A 52 -6.51 -11.60 -18.06
CA LEU A 52 -6.37 -10.26 -18.61
C LEU A 52 -4.95 -10.05 -19.18
N SER A 53 -4.85 -9.83 -20.50
CA SER A 53 -3.56 -9.63 -21.18
C SER A 53 -3.29 -8.15 -21.52
N LYS A 54 -4.35 -7.34 -21.72
CA LYS A 54 -4.17 -5.91 -22.05
C LYS A 54 -5.38 -5.10 -21.64
N VAL A 55 -5.13 -3.86 -21.24
CA VAL A 55 -6.13 -2.80 -21.02
C VAL A 55 -5.76 -1.61 -21.88
N GLU A 56 -6.69 -1.16 -22.71
CA GLU A 56 -6.57 0.02 -23.55
C GLU A 56 -7.65 1.05 -23.20
N HIS A 57 -7.33 2.31 -23.36
CA HIS A 57 -8.26 3.43 -23.15
C HIS A 57 -8.34 4.26 -24.42
N THR A 58 -9.54 4.64 -24.81
CA THR A 58 -9.82 5.51 -25.95
C THR A 58 -10.57 6.74 -25.47
N LEU A 59 -10.04 7.91 -25.75
CA LEU A 59 -10.69 9.21 -25.49
C LEU A 59 -10.53 10.10 -26.70
N GLY A 60 -11.63 10.66 -27.23
CA GLY A 60 -11.59 11.56 -28.37
C GLY A 60 -10.98 10.93 -29.63
N GLY A 61 -11.12 9.61 -29.82
CA GLY A 61 -10.54 8.85 -30.93
C GLY A 61 -9.09 8.42 -30.74
N ALA A 62 -8.36 9.00 -29.78
CA ALA A 62 -7.00 8.56 -29.45
C ALA A 62 -7.02 7.32 -28.55
N LYS A 63 -6.35 6.25 -28.99
CA LYS A 63 -6.26 4.98 -28.27
C LYS A 63 -4.87 4.82 -27.65
N VAL A 64 -4.81 4.51 -26.34
CA VAL A 64 -3.56 4.28 -25.61
C VAL A 64 -3.64 2.96 -24.84
N THR A 65 -2.54 2.23 -24.78
CA THR A 65 -2.42 1.07 -23.91
C THR A 65 -2.14 1.56 -22.48
N LEU A 66 -3.03 1.23 -21.53
CA LEU A 66 -2.81 1.54 -20.13
C LEU A 66 -1.89 0.51 -19.46
N ALA A 67 -2.14 -0.76 -19.73
CA ALA A 67 -1.34 -1.86 -19.16
C ALA A 67 -1.36 -3.07 -20.09
N ALA A 68 -0.25 -3.83 -20.09
CA ALA A 68 -0.16 -5.13 -20.71
C ALA A 68 0.46 -6.14 -19.71
N TYR A 69 -0.01 -7.38 -19.75
CA TYR A 69 0.36 -8.46 -18.83
C TYR A 69 0.78 -9.69 -19.63
N ALA A 70 1.81 -10.37 -19.14
CA ALA A 70 2.18 -11.69 -19.63
C ALA A 70 2.27 -12.66 -18.45
N TYR A 71 1.96 -13.90 -18.71
CA TYR A 71 1.93 -14.96 -17.71
C TYR A 71 2.88 -16.10 -18.10
N ASP A 72 3.42 -16.76 -17.09
CA ASP A 72 4.22 -17.96 -17.31
C ASP A 72 3.33 -19.20 -17.53
N ASN A 73 3.97 -20.34 -17.84
CA ASN A 73 3.27 -21.60 -18.09
C ASN A 73 2.49 -22.15 -16.89
N LEU A 74 2.76 -21.63 -15.68
CA LEU A 74 2.03 -21.97 -14.45
C LEU A 74 0.90 -20.97 -14.14
N GLY A 75 0.67 -19.99 -15.02
CA GLY A 75 -0.36 -18.98 -14.85
C GLY A 75 0.01 -17.81 -13.95
N ARG A 76 1.26 -17.71 -13.49
CA ARG A 76 1.73 -16.61 -12.65
C ARG A 76 2.11 -15.41 -13.52
N LEU A 77 1.94 -14.21 -12.98
CA LEU A 77 2.30 -12.98 -13.68
C LEU A 77 3.81 -12.95 -13.98
N GLN A 78 4.19 -13.05 -15.24
CA GLN A 78 5.58 -13.01 -15.69
C GLN A 78 6.07 -11.58 -15.93
N SER A 79 5.22 -10.72 -16.47
CA SER A 79 5.54 -9.30 -16.64
C SER A 79 4.30 -8.42 -16.71
N LYS A 80 4.50 -7.16 -16.34
CA LYS A 80 3.54 -6.07 -16.50
C LYS A 80 4.25 -4.88 -17.10
N SER A 81 3.67 -4.26 -18.14
CA SER A 81 4.12 -2.96 -18.67
C SER A 81 2.99 -1.95 -18.56
N LEU A 82 3.33 -0.68 -18.33
CA LEU A 82 2.40 0.44 -18.32
C LEU A 82 2.61 1.29 -19.56
N HIS A 83 1.55 1.96 -20.03
CA HIS A 83 1.56 2.85 -21.20
C HIS A 83 2.11 2.23 -22.50
N GLY A 84 2.10 0.88 -22.60
CA GLY A 84 2.68 0.19 -23.74
C GLY A 84 4.19 0.36 -23.92
N SER A 85 4.88 0.82 -22.87
CA SER A 85 6.30 1.15 -22.88
C SER A 85 7.14 0.04 -22.23
N ASP A 86 8.20 -0.41 -22.90
CA ASP A 86 9.18 -1.32 -22.32
C ASP A 86 9.98 -0.66 -21.18
N ALA A 87 10.11 0.68 -21.19
CA ALA A 87 10.75 1.41 -20.09
C ALA A 87 9.99 1.31 -18.78
N ASP A 88 8.68 1.02 -18.83
CA ASP A 88 7.82 0.84 -17.65
C ASP A 88 7.50 -0.65 -17.36
N ARG A 89 8.22 -1.54 -18.06
CA ARG A 89 8.04 -2.99 -17.86
C ARG A 89 8.69 -3.43 -16.56
N GLN A 90 7.94 -4.25 -15.82
CA GLN A 90 8.40 -5.00 -14.65
C GLN A 90 8.29 -6.50 -14.94
N ALA A 91 9.36 -7.24 -14.74
CA ALA A 91 9.37 -8.69 -14.80
C ALA A 91 9.38 -9.29 -13.39
N TYR A 92 8.70 -10.41 -13.21
CA TYR A 92 8.51 -11.10 -11.95
C TYR A 92 9.17 -12.48 -12.00
N ALA A 93 9.91 -12.83 -10.96
CA ALA A 93 10.55 -14.12 -10.80
C ALA A 93 10.00 -14.85 -9.57
N TYR A 94 9.91 -16.18 -9.65
CA TYR A 94 9.34 -17.00 -8.60
C TYR A 94 10.22 -18.22 -8.36
N ASN A 95 10.19 -18.74 -7.14
CA ASN A 95 10.80 -20.02 -6.82
C ASN A 95 9.85 -21.18 -7.16
N VAL A 96 10.33 -22.41 -6.93
CA VAL A 96 9.57 -23.65 -7.19
C VAL A 96 8.27 -23.78 -6.37
N ARG A 97 8.17 -23.05 -5.26
CA ARG A 97 6.96 -22.98 -4.42
C ARG A 97 5.96 -21.92 -4.86
N GLY A 98 6.27 -21.17 -5.92
CA GLY A 98 5.44 -20.06 -6.40
C GLY A 98 5.62 -18.74 -5.60
N TRP A 99 6.59 -18.68 -4.68
CA TRP A 99 6.86 -17.45 -3.95
C TRP A 99 7.64 -16.47 -4.83
N LEU A 100 7.25 -15.20 -4.82
CA LEU A 100 7.93 -14.14 -5.54
C LEU A 100 9.36 -13.98 -5.01
N THR A 101 10.36 -14.07 -5.89
CA THR A 101 11.77 -13.90 -5.53
C THR A 101 12.37 -12.63 -6.09
N GLY A 102 11.73 -12.02 -7.09
CA GLY A 102 12.25 -10.78 -7.67
C GLY A 102 11.24 -10.04 -8.52
N ILE A 103 11.42 -8.72 -8.51
CA ILE A 103 10.81 -7.78 -9.45
C ILE A 103 11.96 -7.05 -10.12
N SER A 104 12.02 -7.02 -11.45
CA SER A 104 13.04 -6.30 -12.19
C SER A 104 12.45 -5.37 -13.24
N GLY A 105 12.89 -4.13 -13.22
CA GLY A 105 12.51 -3.10 -14.16
C GLY A 105 13.50 -1.93 -14.10
N THR A 106 13.45 -1.06 -15.08
CA THR A 106 14.33 0.12 -15.15
C THR A 106 14.10 1.12 -14.02
N LYS A 107 12.85 1.24 -13.55
CA LYS A 107 12.46 2.19 -12.51
C LYS A 107 12.47 1.59 -11.11
N PHE A 108 12.46 0.26 -11.00
CA PHE A 108 12.42 -0.42 -9.70
C PHE A 108 12.93 -1.85 -9.83
N THR A 109 13.76 -2.25 -8.88
CA THR A 109 14.23 -3.62 -8.71
C THR A 109 14.07 -4.03 -7.26
N GLN A 110 13.56 -5.24 -7.02
CA GLN A 110 13.42 -5.82 -5.69
C GLN A 110 13.80 -7.30 -5.72
N ASN A 111 14.50 -7.77 -4.69
CA ASN A 111 14.73 -9.18 -4.47
C ASN A 111 14.20 -9.57 -3.09
N LEU A 112 13.53 -10.72 -3.03
CA LEU A 112 12.97 -11.31 -1.82
C LEU A 112 13.67 -12.64 -1.56
N TYR A 113 14.16 -12.82 -0.37
CA TYR A 113 14.90 -13.98 0.07
C TYR A 113 14.15 -14.69 1.20
N TYR A 114 14.13 -16.01 1.16
CA TYR A 114 13.43 -16.85 2.13
C TYR A 114 14.42 -17.72 2.91
N ASN A 115 14.98 -18.74 2.28
CA ASN A 115 15.97 -19.65 2.86
C ASN A 115 17.42 -19.29 2.48
N THR A 116 17.61 -18.20 1.76
CA THR A 116 18.90 -17.63 1.35
C THR A 116 18.91 -16.15 1.69
N GLY A 117 20.02 -15.46 1.40
CA GLY A 117 20.15 -14.01 1.60
C GLY A 117 20.80 -13.66 2.93
N ASN A 118 20.48 -12.45 3.44
CA ASN A 118 21.22 -11.83 4.55
C ASN A 118 20.55 -12.00 5.92
N GLY A 119 19.37 -12.59 5.98
CA GLY A 119 18.63 -12.87 7.22
C GLY A 119 18.63 -14.37 7.57
N PRO A 120 18.08 -14.75 8.74
CA PRO A 120 17.91 -16.16 9.11
C PRO A 120 17.03 -16.91 8.08
N ALA A 121 17.46 -18.10 7.66
CA ALA A 121 16.74 -18.90 6.67
C ALA A 121 15.31 -19.25 7.13
N LYS A 122 14.34 -19.06 6.23
CA LYS A 122 12.93 -19.37 6.45
C LYS A 122 12.43 -20.31 5.35
N TYR A 123 11.70 -21.35 5.73
CA TYR A 123 11.21 -22.39 4.81
C TYR A 123 9.68 -22.45 4.74
N ASN A 124 9.01 -21.59 5.50
CA ASN A 124 7.55 -21.50 5.61
C ASN A 124 6.92 -20.41 4.75
N GLY A 125 7.73 -19.62 4.01
CA GLY A 125 7.27 -18.49 3.20
C GLY A 125 7.47 -17.12 3.84
N SER A 126 7.95 -17.06 5.09
CA SER A 126 8.35 -15.80 5.70
C SER A 126 9.61 -15.23 5.03
N ILE A 127 9.64 -13.93 4.78
CA ILE A 127 10.75 -13.27 4.10
C ILE A 127 11.91 -13.09 5.09
N SER A 128 13.02 -13.76 4.81
CA SER A 128 14.27 -13.67 5.59
C SER A 128 14.94 -12.31 5.43
N SER A 129 15.04 -11.85 4.19
CA SER A 129 15.55 -10.53 3.87
C SER A 129 15.01 -10.05 2.52
N MET A 130 15.07 -8.75 2.29
CA MET A 130 14.76 -8.17 0.99
C MET A 130 15.72 -7.03 0.65
N THR A 131 15.96 -6.82 -0.63
CA THR A 131 16.69 -5.66 -1.15
C THR A 131 15.91 -4.98 -2.24
N TRP A 132 16.08 -3.68 -2.36
CA TRP A 132 15.47 -2.93 -3.47
C TRP A 132 16.36 -1.77 -3.92
N LYS A 133 16.09 -1.33 -5.13
CA LYS A 133 16.68 -0.14 -5.73
C LYS A 133 15.61 0.58 -6.56
N ALA A 134 15.48 1.88 -6.37
CA ALA A 134 14.49 2.71 -7.06
C ALA A 134 15.16 3.58 -8.11
N GLY A 135 14.61 3.60 -9.30
CA GLY A 135 15.04 4.43 -10.42
C GLY A 135 16.53 4.30 -10.73
N THR A 136 17.19 5.43 -10.90
CA THR A 136 18.62 5.57 -11.16
C THR A 136 19.48 5.57 -9.91
N ALA A 137 18.90 5.34 -8.72
CA ALA A 137 19.66 5.29 -7.48
C ALA A 137 20.77 4.24 -7.57
N SER A 138 22.00 4.61 -7.19
CA SER A 138 23.13 3.68 -7.11
C SER A 138 23.04 2.79 -5.87
N THR A 139 22.42 3.28 -4.80
CA THR A 139 22.33 2.59 -3.51
C THR A 139 21.28 1.51 -3.52
N VAL A 140 21.68 0.29 -3.21
CA VAL A 140 20.80 -0.81 -2.85
C VAL A 140 20.44 -0.67 -1.38
N ARG A 141 19.17 -0.74 -1.05
CA ARG A 141 18.61 -0.71 0.31
C ARG A 141 17.99 -2.07 0.63
N GLY A 142 17.89 -2.39 1.90
CA GLY A 142 17.29 -3.66 2.28
C GLY A 142 16.89 -3.74 3.74
N TYR A 143 16.16 -4.81 4.04
CA TYR A 143 15.81 -5.23 5.39
C TYR A 143 16.20 -6.68 5.63
N LYS A 144 16.70 -6.96 6.82
CA LYS A 144 16.80 -8.31 7.40
C LYS A 144 15.66 -8.48 8.38
N SER A 145 14.93 -9.58 8.27
CA SER A 145 13.79 -9.87 9.15
C SER A 145 14.16 -10.94 10.18
N THR A 146 13.69 -10.77 11.40
CA THR A 146 13.69 -11.83 12.42
C THR A 146 12.27 -12.05 12.92
N TYR A 147 12.00 -13.27 13.36
CA TYR A 147 10.67 -13.72 13.74
C TYR A 147 10.74 -14.46 15.08
N ASP A 148 9.65 -14.45 15.82
CA ASP A 148 9.52 -15.25 17.04
C ASP A 148 9.20 -16.73 16.73
N GLY A 149 9.00 -17.53 17.76
CA GLY A 149 8.67 -18.96 17.64
C GLY A 149 7.31 -19.25 17.00
N LEU A 150 6.44 -18.26 16.85
CA LEU A 150 5.15 -18.33 16.17
C LEU A 150 5.20 -17.68 14.77
N ASP A 151 6.40 -17.42 14.23
CA ASP A 151 6.64 -16.76 12.94
C ASP A 151 6.04 -15.35 12.81
N ARG A 152 5.90 -14.63 13.94
CA ARG A 152 5.53 -13.21 13.95
C ARG A 152 6.78 -12.35 13.84
N LEU A 153 6.72 -11.26 13.07
CA LEU A 153 7.85 -10.37 12.83
C LEU A 153 8.29 -9.70 14.15
N LEU A 154 9.56 -9.83 14.49
CA LEU A 154 10.18 -9.11 15.61
C LEU A 154 10.95 -7.89 15.12
N ASN A 155 11.84 -8.06 14.16
CA ASN A 155 12.67 -6.96 13.68
C ASN A 155 12.71 -6.94 12.16
N ALA A 156 12.65 -5.73 11.61
CA ALA A 156 13.02 -5.39 10.25
C ALA A 156 14.24 -4.45 10.32
N THR A 157 15.44 -5.04 10.31
CA THR A 157 16.68 -4.30 10.45
C THR A 157 17.11 -3.75 9.10
N TYR A 158 17.10 -2.42 8.96
CA TYR A 158 17.51 -1.71 7.76
C TYR A 158 19.02 -1.78 7.56
N GLY A 159 19.44 -1.76 6.31
CA GLY A 159 20.80 -1.54 5.88
C GLY A 159 20.87 -1.25 4.39
N GLU A 160 22.07 -0.85 3.95
CA GLU A 160 22.36 -0.55 2.56
C GLU A 160 23.42 -1.52 2.03
N THR A 161 23.65 -1.51 0.70
CA THR A 161 24.41 -2.48 -0.09
C THR A 161 23.69 -3.82 -0.28
N ALA A 162 24.19 -4.65 -1.18
CA ALA A 162 23.63 -6.01 -1.39
C ALA A 162 23.72 -6.89 -0.14
N GLY A 163 24.67 -6.62 0.75
CA GLY A 163 24.85 -7.33 2.03
C GLY A 163 24.01 -6.77 3.19
N ILE A 164 23.27 -5.68 2.97
CA ILE A 164 22.52 -4.97 4.02
C ILE A 164 23.41 -4.72 5.24
N SER A 165 24.62 -4.18 5.02
CA SER A 165 25.67 -4.11 6.03
C SER A 165 26.11 -2.71 6.40
N THR A 166 25.82 -1.70 5.56
CA THR A 166 26.19 -0.30 5.82
C THR A 166 24.97 0.52 6.19
N ASN A 167 25.18 1.64 6.85
CA ASN A 167 24.11 2.53 7.30
C ASN A 167 23.00 1.79 8.07
N ALA A 168 23.39 0.79 8.84
CA ALA A 168 22.50 -0.06 9.61
C ALA A 168 21.61 0.76 10.56
N ASN A 169 20.43 0.28 10.76
CA ASN A 169 19.42 0.83 11.68
C ASN A 169 18.84 2.20 11.33
N ARG A 170 19.24 2.84 10.21
CA ARG A 170 18.69 4.17 9.86
C ARG A 170 17.16 4.22 9.78
N PHE A 171 16.53 3.12 9.34
CA PHE A 171 15.09 3.02 9.17
C PHE A 171 14.57 1.67 9.66
N SER A 172 15.18 1.13 10.71
CA SER A 172 14.75 -0.14 11.30
C SER A 172 13.44 0.01 12.06
N GLU A 173 12.67 -1.09 12.08
CA GLU A 173 11.45 -1.22 12.86
C GLU A 173 11.52 -2.49 13.70
N ASN A 174 11.22 -2.38 14.99
CA ASN A 174 11.29 -3.47 15.95
C ASN A 174 9.96 -3.58 16.72
N VAL A 175 9.33 -4.73 16.64
CA VAL A 175 8.18 -5.06 17.50
C VAL A 175 8.73 -5.54 18.83
N THR A 176 8.45 -4.80 19.92
CA THR A 176 9.01 -5.09 21.25
C THR A 176 8.17 -6.10 22.04
N GLY A 177 6.98 -6.46 21.55
CA GLY A 177 6.17 -7.50 22.17
C GLY A 177 4.82 -7.72 21.51
N TYR A 178 4.29 -8.92 21.72
CA TYR A 178 2.94 -9.33 21.35
C TYR A 178 2.18 -9.80 22.59
N ASP A 179 0.87 -9.65 22.54
CA ASP A 179 0.00 -10.33 23.51
C ASP A 179 -0.28 -11.79 23.09
N LYS A 180 -1.11 -12.50 23.87
CA LYS A 180 -1.49 -13.89 23.59
C LYS A 180 -2.37 -14.04 22.33
N ASN A 181 -3.07 -12.97 21.93
CA ASN A 181 -3.91 -12.93 20.73
C ASN A 181 -3.11 -12.58 19.47
N GLY A 182 -1.83 -12.19 19.60
CA GLY A 182 -0.98 -11.75 18.50
C GLY A 182 -1.04 -10.24 18.22
N ASN A 183 -1.70 -9.46 19.06
CA ASN A 183 -1.69 -8.00 18.92
C ASN A 183 -0.32 -7.44 19.32
N ILE A 184 0.15 -6.44 18.56
CA ILE A 184 1.39 -5.73 18.85
C ILE A 184 1.20 -4.90 20.12
N LYS A 185 2.11 -5.04 21.09
CA LYS A 185 2.12 -4.29 22.35
C LYS A 185 3.14 -3.16 22.38
N GLY A 186 4.12 -3.19 21.52
CA GLY A 186 5.10 -2.12 21.40
C GLY A 186 5.85 -2.16 20.10
N LEU A 187 6.23 -0.98 19.61
CA LEU A 187 6.90 -0.77 18.34
C LEU A 187 7.93 0.34 18.47
N GLN A 188 9.16 0.05 18.05
CA GLN A 188 10.21 1.05 17.88
C GLN A 188 10.42 1.31 16.40
N ARG A 189 10.50 2.60 16.02
CA ARG A 189 10.82 3.01 14.66
C ARG A 189 12.01 3.96 14.66
N TYR A 190 12.94 3.72 13.76
CA TYR A 190 14.09 4.56 13.53
C TYR A 190 13.92 5.36 12.25
N GLY A 191 14.49 6.55 12.19
CA GLY A 191 14.44 7.40 11.02
C GLY A 191 15.37 8.58 11.13
N GLN A 192 15.23 9.53 10.22
CA GLN A 192 16.06 10.70 10.17
C GLN A 192 15.64 11.73 11.23
N THR A 193 16.58 12.14 12.08
CA THR A 193 16.40 13.11 13.16
C THR A 193 17.11 14.45 12.91
N GLY A 194 17.88 14.52 11.82
CA GLY A 194 18.61 15.72 11.39
C GLY A 194 19.17 15.55 9.99
N ALA A 195 19.82 16.55 9.43
CA ALA A 195 20.32 16.55 8.05
C ALA A 195 21.20 15.31 7.73
N SER A 196 21.97 14.83 8.69
CA SER A 196 22.82 13.62 8.58
C SER A 196 22.68 12.70 9.80
N ALA A 197 21.74 12.98 10.70
CA ALA A 197 21.52 12.23 11.92
C ALA A 197 20.32 11.28 11.76
N TYR A 198 20.46 10.09 12.34
CA TYR A 198 19.44 9.06 12.39
C TYR A 198 19.31 8.52 13.80
N GLY A 199 18.14 8.22 14.24
CA GLY A 199 17.88 7.75 15.60
C GLY A 199 16.46 7.22 15.78
N LEU A 200 16.13 6.92 17.02
CA LEU A 200 14.81 6.47 17.41
C LEU A 200 13.80 7.63 17.26
N LEU A 201 12.80 7.45 16.41
CA LEU A 201 11.71 8.40 16.20
C LEU A 201 10.52 8.11 17.10
N ASP A 202 10.19 6.83 17.26
CA ASP A 202 9.07 6.39 18.07
C ASP A 202 9.46 5.19 18.94
N ASN A 203 8.97 5.16 20.17
CA ASN A 203 9.01 4.02 21.07
C ASN A 203 7.61 3.83 21.65
N LEU A 204 6.75 3.24 20.82
CA LEU A 204 5.32 3.16 21.06
C LEU A 204 4.97 2.02 22.01
N THR A 205 4.04 2.28 22.92
CA THR A 205 3.37 1.27 23.75
C THR A 205 1.88 1.31 23.43
N PHE A 206 1.32 0.13 23.10
CA PHE A 206 -0.09 -0.03 22.75
C PHE A 206 -0.85 -0.64 23.94
N THR A 207 -1.88 0.05 24.40
CA THR A 207 -2.84 -0.49 25.37
C THR A 207 -4.10 -0.93 24.61
N LEU A 208 -4.50 -2.18 24.83
CA LEU A 208 -5.64 -2.79 24.14
C LEU A 208 -6.72 -3.18 25.14
N ASN A 209 -7.97 -3.11 24.69
CA ASN A 209 -9.13 -3.72 25.33
C ASN A 209 -9.60 -4.87 24.42
N GLY A 210 -9.27 -6.11 24.78
CA GLY A 210 -9.37 -7.24 23.86
C GLY A 210 -8.46 -7.02 22.63
N ASN A 211 -9.06 -6.92 21.44
CA ASN A 211 -8.34 -6.64 20.19
C ASN A 211 -8.51 -5.18 19.72
N GLN A 212 -9.19 -4.35 20.51
CA GLN A 212 -9.38 -2.93 20.18
C GLN A 212 -8.32 -2.08 20.84
N LEU A 213 -7.71 -1.15 20.07
CA LEU A 213 -6.74 -0.20 20.57
C LEU A 213 -7.44 0.81 21.48
N SER A 214 -6.95 0.97 22.71
CA SER A 214 -7.48 1.92 23.69
C SER A 214 -6.59 3.15 23.84
N ARG A 215 -5.27 2.96 23.74
CA ARG A 215 -4.28 4.02 23.95
C ARG A 215 -2.97 3.71 23.25
N VAL A 216 -2.28 4.76 22.75
CA VAL A 216 -0.91 4.70 22.26
C VAL A 216 -0.08 5.75 23.00
N GLU A 217 1.01 5.31 23.61
CA GLU A 217 1.99 6.19 24.24
C GLU A 217 3.30 6.14 23.46
N ASP A 218 3.92 7.27 23.26
CA ASP A 218 5.28 7.39 22.74
C ASP A 218 6.21 7.87 23.84
N ALA A 219 7.25 7.10 24.13
CA ALA A 219 8.28 7.46 25.10
C ALA A 219 9.36 8.39 24.51
N VAL A 220 9.28 8.71 23.22
CA VAL A 220 10.25 9.55 22.52
C VAL A 220 9.60 10.87 22.15
N SER A 221 10.30 11.96 22.44
CA SER A 221 9.88 13.32 22.05
C SER A 221 10.69 13.90 20.87
N THR A 222 11.50 13.06 20.21
CA THR A 222 12.36 13.50 19.10
C THR A 222 11.53 13.83 17.88
N ALA A 223 11.63 15.07 17.40
CA ALA A 223 10.96 15.47 16.17
C ALA A 223 11.60 14.77 14.96
N ALA A 224 10.77 14.28 14.05
CA ALA A 224 11.23 13.78 12.76
C ALA A 224 11.79 14.94 11.91
N TYR A 225 12.80 14.66 11.09
CA TYR A 225 13.44 15.61 10.21
C TYR A 225 12.93 15.49 8.77
N GLY A 226 12.68 16.61 8.12
CA GLY A 226 12.30 16.67 6.71
C GLY A 226 10.90 16.09 6.47
N THR A 227 10.80 15.14 5.54
CA THR A 227 9.53 14.45 5.18
C THR A 227 9.25 13.21 6.03
N ASN A 228 10.12 12.86 6.99
CA ASN A 228 9.85 11.77 7.91
C ASN A 228 8.73 12.16 8.88
N THR A 229 7.93 11.18 9.28
CA THR A 229 6.84 11.36 10.23
C THR A 229 7.10 10.52 11.47
N ALA A 230 7.11 11.16 12.64
CA ALA A 230 6.99 10.49 13.93
C ALA A 230 5.50 10.39 14.32
N PHE A 231 5.20 9.49 15.25
CA PHE A 231 3.88 9.46 15.87
C PHE A 231 3.62 10.77 16.62
N VAL A 232 2.42 11.30 16.46
CA VAL A 232 2.00 12.49 17.20
C VAL A 232 1.14 12.01 18.38
N ASN A 233 1.71 12.06 19.58
CA ASN A 233 0.98 11.79 20.82
C ASN A 233 0.12 13.02 21.17
N GLY A 234 -1.01 13.17 20.47
CA GLY A 234 -1.94 14.30 20.62
C GLY A 234 -2.82 14.22 21.87
N ALA A 235 -2.90 13.05 22.48
CA ALA A 235 -3.64 12.80 23.70
C ALA A 235 -2.89 11.82 24.58
N SER A 236 -2.87 12.07 25.91
CA SER A 236 -2.26 11.19 26.90
C SER A 236 -3.28 10.83 27.98
N ALA A 237 -4.38 10.20 27.57
CA ALA A 237 -5.50 9.87 28.44
C ALA A 237 -6.00 8.44 28.18
N ALA A 238 -6.61 7.81 29.19
CA ALA A 238 -7.31 6.56 28.97
C ALA A 238 -8.47 6.76 27.96
N GLY A 239 -8.62 5.83 27.02
CA GLY A 239 -9.71 5.88 26.04
C GLY A 239 -9.51 6.92 24.95
N GLU A 240 -8.30 7.07 24.43
CA GLU A 240 -7.98 7.89 23.25
C GLU A 240 -8.76 7.44 22.01
N TYR A 241 -9.06 6.16 21.95
CA TYR A 241 -9.83 5.52 20.87
C TYR A 241 -11.14 5.00 21.44
N ALA A 242 -12.23 5.18 20.72
CA ALA A 242 -13.53 4.60 21.05
C ALA A 242 -14.13 3.93 19.81
N TYR A 243 -15.02 2.98 20.07
CA TYR A 243 -15.63 2.15 19.01
C TYR A 243 -17.13 2.01 19.27
N ASP A 244 -17.91 1.84 18.22
CA ASP A 244 -19.31 1.48 18.29
C ASP A 244 -19.50 -0.02 18.60
N VAL A 245 -20.75 -0.46 18.72
CA VAL A 245 -21.10 -1.86 19.02
C VAL A 245 -20.68 -2.85 17.90
N ASN A 246 -20.43 -2.34 16.69
CA ASN A 246 -19.98 -3.12 15.54
C ASN A 246 -18.43 -3.14 15.42
N GLY A 247 -17.72 -2.41 16.30
CA GLY A 247 -16.26 -2.30 16.28
C GLY A 247 -15.71 -1.24 15.34
N ASN A 248 -16.55 -0.35 14.79
CA ASN A 248 -16.08 0.77 13.98
C ASN A 248 -15.52 1.87 14.90
N LEU A 249 -14.42 2.50 14.49
CA LEU A 249 -13.76 3.58 15.26
C LEU A 249 -14.66 4.82 15.29
N THR A 250 -15.03 5.27 16.49
CA THR A 250 -15.88 6.47 16.66
C THR A 250 -15.11 7.69 17.21
N LYS A 251 -13.89 7.49 17.69
CA LYS A 251 -13.05 8.56 18.24
C LYS A 251 -11.56 8.24 18.06
N ASP A 252 -10.75 9.25 17.71
CA ASP A 252 -9.29 9.20 17.67
C ASP A 252 -8.72 10.53 18.16
N LEU A 253 -8.43 10.62 19.45
CA LEU A 253 -7.94 11.86 20.06
C LEU A 253 -6.53 12.24 19.63
N ASN A 254 -5.69 11.28 19.21
CA ASN A 254 -4.35 11.58 18.69
C ASN A 254 -4.40 12.36 17.38
N LYS A 255 -5.50 12.22 16.62
CA LYS A 255 -5.78 13.01 15.41
C LYS A 255 -6.72 14.20 15.67
N GLY A 256 -7.11 14.45 16.92
CA GLY A 256 -8.08 15.48 17.28
C GLY A 256 -9.51 15.17 16.83
N ILE A 257 -9.82 13.89 16.53
CA ILE A 257 -11.14 13.45 16.08
C ILE A 257 -11.95 13.01 17.30
N THR A 258 -12.98 13.76 17.65
CA THR A 258 -13.82 13.51 18.82
C THR A 258 -15.06 12.68 18.51
N ASP A 259 -15.53 12.69 17.28
CA ASP A 259 -16.70 11.94 16.83
C ASP A 259 -16.57 11.51 15.36
N ILE A 260 -16.86 10.24 15.07
CA ILE A 260 -16.94 9.67 13.73
C ILE A 260 -18.31 8.99 13.62
N GLN A 261 -19.11 9.43 12.66
CA GLN A 261 -20.40 8.85 12.37
C GLN A 261 -20.36 8.05 11.08
N TYR A 262 -21.09 6.95 11.05
CA TYR A 262 -21.20 6.07 9.90
C TYR A 262 -22.65 6.04 9.39
N ASN A 263 -22.82 6.08 8.08
CA ASN A 263 -24.11 5.76 7.46
C ASN A 263 -24.28 4.23 7.31
N LEU A 264 -25.41 3.78 6.77
CA LEU A 264 -25.68 2.36 6.52
C LEU A 264 -24.67 1.67 5.59
N SER A 265 -23.91 2.45 4.81
CA SER A 265 -22.85 1.96 3.92
C SER A 265 -21.45 2.01 4.58
N LEU A 266 -21.35 2.32 5.86
CA LEU A 266 -20.10 2.52 6.61
C LEU A 266 -19.21 3.64 6.01
N ILE A 267 -19.81 4.63 5.35
CA ILE A 267 -19.11 5.80 4.83
C ILE A 267 -19.06 6.88 5.91
N HIS A 268 -17.87 7.39 6.18
CA HIS A 268 -17.65 8.49 7.10
C HIS A 268 -18.40 9.77 6.65
N ILE A 269 -19.18 10.37 7.54
CA ILE A 269 -20.06 11.51 7.21
C ILE A 269 -19.55 12.83 7.79
N SER A 270 -18.72 12.84 8.84
CA SER A 270 -18.28 14.06 9.49
C SER A 270 -16.84 14.42 9.17
N GLU A 271 -16.60 15.68 8.80
CA GLU A 271 -15.25 16.26 8.79
C GLU A 271 -14.79 16.56 10.22
N PRO A 272 -13.48 16.42 10.53
CA PRO A 272 -12.97 16.89 11.81
C PRO A 272 -13.16 18.39 11.89
N THR A 273 -13.86 18.86 12.92
CA THR A 273 -13.90 20.29 13.24
C THR A 273 -12.49 20.69 13.66
N ARG A 274 -11.77 21.40 12.79
CA ARG A 274 -10.55 22.09 13.17
C ARG A 274 -10.94 23.23 14.14
N PRO A 275 -10.21 23.37 15.27
CA PRO A 275 -10.36 24.55 16.12
C PRO A 275 -9.90 25.82 15.40
#